data_2fd2ef8222d5422b71fe36e0a20193f2
#
_entry.id   2fd2ef8222d5422b71fe36e0a20193f2
#
_cell.length_a   1.000
_cell.length_b   1.000
_cell.length_c   1.000
_cell.angle_alpha   90.00
_cell.angle_beta   90.00
_cell.angle_gamma   90.00
#
_symmetry.space_group_name_H-M   'P 1'
#
loop_
_entity.id
_entity.type
_entity.pdbx_description
1 polymer ?
#
loop_
_entity_poly.entity_id
_entity_poly.type
_entity_poly.pdbx_seq_one_letter_code
_entity_poly.pdbx_strand_id
1 'polypeptide(L)'
;MTKHPDHISASKFLDELRRFQKGSVTRRHFLGVTGLGLATAVLSTAMPGLKPRKAYAGLSGTLNVTTWPNYFSQENYDNFTKQTGVNINVNVFGSNEEMLAKLQAGSTGWDVLVPTNYTISTYKNLDLIEPLDLKLFPSYDPAA
;
A
#
# COMPACT_ATOMS: atom_id res chain seq x y z
N MET A 1 24.13 -1.89 -35.48
CA MET A 1 24.61 -1.07 -34.34
C MET A 1 23.55 -1.11 -33.27
N THR A 2 23.63 -2.07 -32.38
CA THR A 2 22.66 -2.26 -31.24
C THR A 2 23.15 -1.42 -30.07
N LYS A 3 22.36 -0.38 -29.75
CA LYS A 3 22.59 0.47 -28.60
C LYS A 3 22.34 -0.33 -27.34
N HIS A 4 23.40 -0.67 -26.60
CA HIS A 4 23.27 -1.25 -25.25
C HIS A 4 22.50 -0.27 -24.35
N PRO A 5 21.60 -0.74 -23.46
CA PRO A 5 20.99 0.13 -22.48
C PRO A 5 22.09 0.68 -21.56
N ASP A 6 22.13 1.99 -21.47
CA ASP A 6 23.12 2.72 -20.65
C ASP A 6 22.97 2.29 -19.18
N HIS A 7 23.98 1.56 -18.70
CA HIS A 7 24.09 1.28 -17.26
C HIS A 7 24.31 2.61 -16.52
N ILE A 8 23.43 2.88 -15.58
CA ILE A 8 23.59 4.05 -14.70
C ILE A 8 24.98 3.99 -14.02
N SER A 9 25.74 5.08 -14.06
CA SER A 9 27.03 5.13 -13.38
C SER A 9 26.85 5.03 -11.86
N ALA A 10 27.84 4.46 -11.15
CA ALA A 10 27.79 4.29 -9.71
C ALA A 10 27.59 5.63 -8.97
N SER A 11 28.20 6.70 -9.46
CA SER A 11 28.03 8.05 -8.90
C SER A 11 26.59 8.54 -9.03
N LYS A 12 25.99 8.39 -10.20
CA LYS A 12 24.58 8.77 -10.44
C LYS A 12 23.61 7.93 -9.62
N PHE A 13 23.90 6.63 -9.44
CA PHE A 13 23.11 5.77 -8.56
C PHE A 13 23.16 6.24 -7.11
N LEU A 14 24.34 6.56 -6.59
CA LEU A 14 24.50 7.05 -5.22
C LEU A 14 23.82 8.40 -5.00
N ASP A 15 23.85 9.29 -5.99
CA ASP A 15 23.16 10.58 -5.90
C ASP A 15 21.65 10.42 -5.89
N GLU A 16 21.09 9.55 -6.73
CA GLU A 16 19.64 9.25 -6.73
C GLU A 16 19.23 8.54 -5.45
N LEU A 17 20.05 7.66 -4.89
CA LEU A 17 19.82 7.02 -3.60
C LEU A 17 19.75 8.04 -2.45
N ARG A 18 20.68 8.99 -2.42
CA ARG A 18 20.68 10.07 -1.43
C ARG A 18 19.43 10.96 -1.55
N ARG A 19 19.01 11.28 -2.78
CA ARG A 19 17.78 12.05 -3.04
C ARG A 19 16.55 11.30 -2.59
N PHE A 20 16.51 9.98 -2.82
CA PHE A 20 15.44 9.13 -2.34
C PHE A 20 15.38 9.07 -0.81
N GLN A 21 16.53 8.85 -0.14
CA GLN A 21 16.62 8.85 1.33
C GLN A 21 16.20 10.18 1.97
N LYS A 22 16.42 11.30 1.27
CA LYS A 22 15.98 12.64 1.71
C LYS A 22 14.51 12.95 1.37
N GLY A 23 13.78 12.01 0.79
CA GLY A 23 12.39 12.22 0.35
C GLY A 23 12.23 13.18 -0.83
N SER A 24 13.32 13.56 -1.50
CA SER A 24 13.30 14.53 -2.61
C SER A 24 12.83 13.94 -3.93
N VAL A 25 12.74 12.62 -4.03
CA VAL A 25 12.25 11.89 -5.20
C VAL A 25 11.39 10.71 -4.79
N THR A 26 10.38 10.38 -5.60
CA THR A 26 9.46 9.27 -5.35
C THR A 26 10.14 7.92 -5.63
N ARG A 27 9.63 6.84 -5.03
CA ARG A 27 10.07 5.46 -5.33
C ARG A 27 9.99 5.13 -6.83
N ARG A 28 8.95 5.59 -7.50
CA ARG A 28 8.76 5.37 -8.94
C ARG A 28 9.85 6.06 -9.76
N HIS A 29 10.22 7.28 -9.41
CA HIS A 29 11.30 8.02 -10.06
C HIS A 29 12.64 7.30 -9.84
N PHE A 30 12.95 6.92 -8.60
CA PHE A 30 14.19 6.21 -8.26
C PHE A 30 14.32 4.89 -9.03
N LEU A 31 13.28 4.05 -9.04
CA LEU A 31 13.28 2.77 -9.77
C LEU A 31 13.37 2.96 -11.29
N GLY A 32 12.75 4.01 -11.83
CA GLY A 32 12.83 4.34 -13.26
C GLY A 32 14.23 4.77 -13.70
N VAL A 33 14.90 5.59 -12.90
CA VAL A 33 16.25 6.12 -13.21
C VAL A 33 17.33 5.07 -13.00
N THR A 34 17.19 4.20 -12.00
CA THR A 34 18.20 3.17 -11.68
C THR A 34 18.08 1.91 -12.54
N GLY A 35 17.04 1.80 -13.37
CA GLY A 35 16.79 0.62 -14.22
C GLY A 35 16.28 -0.61 -13.46
N LEU A 36 16.16 -0.54 -12.12
CA LEU A 36 15.67 -1.66 -11.30
C LEU A 36 14.19 -1.94 -11.52
N GLY A 37 13.45 -1.00 -12.13
CA GLY A 37 12.04 -1.18 -12.49
C GLY A 37 11.79 -1.98 -13.75
N LEU A 38 12.79 -2.19 -14.60
CA LEU A 38 12.63 -2.88 -15.90
C LEU A 38 12.87 -4.39 -15.84
N ALA A 39 13.52 -4.90 -14.81
CA ALA A 39 13.83 -6.32 -14.67
C ALA A 39 12.58 -7.20 -14.51
N THR A 40 11.46 -6.65 -14.06
CA THR A 40 10.20 -7.39 -13.90
C THR A 40 9.33 -7.40 -15.15
N ALA A 41 9.52 -6.47 -16.09
CA ALA A 41 8.72 -6.40 -17.31
C ALA A 41 9.21 -7.39 -18.41
N VAL A 42 10.49 -7.78 -18.39
CA VAL A 42 11.07 -8.62 -19.43
C VAL A 42 10.80 -10.12 -19.21
N LEU A 43 10.54 -10.55 -17.96
CA LEU A 43 10.22 -11.97 -17.70
C LEU A 43 8.80 -12.38 -18.13
N SER A 44 7.88 -11.42 -18.28
CA SER A 44 6.48 -11.71 -18.64
C SER A 44 6.28 -12.00 -20.14
N THR A 45 7.24 -11.63 -21.00
CA THR A 45 7.14 -11.86 -22.46
C THR A 45 7.72 -13.21 -22.90
N ALA A 46 8.42 -13.92 -22.01
CA ALA A 46 9.13 -15.15 -22.36
C ALA A 46 8.35 -16.45 -22.11
N MET A 47 7.17 -16.38 -21.47
CA MET A 47 6.34 -17.58 -21.21
C MET A 47 4.89 -17.35 -21.63
N PRO A 48 4.46 -17.84 -22.80
CA PRO A 48 3.05 -17.80 -23.22
C PRO A 48 2.22 -18.69 -22.31
N GLY A 49 1.28 -18.05 -21.57
CA GLY A 49 0.35 -18.75 -20.66
C GLY A 49 0.33 -18.25 -19.22
N LEU A 50 1.32 -17.50 -18.77
CA LEU A 50 1.28 -16.81 -17.48
C LEU A 50 0.51 -15.50 -17.65
N LYS A 51 -0.75 -15.48 -17.21
CA LYS A 51 -1.46 -14.21 -17.02
C LYS A 51 -0.64 -13.36 -16.04
N PRO A 52 -0.31 -12.10 -16.37
CA PRO A 52 0.42 -11.25 -15.45
C PRO A 52 -0.44 -11.09 -14.19
N ARG A 53 -0.10 -11.80 -13.12
CA ARG A 53 -0.53 -11.41 -11.80
C ARG A 53 0.02 -10.00 -11.60
N LYS A 54 -0.83 -9.04 -11.30
CA LYS A 54 -0.36 -7.73 -10.79
C LYS A 54 0.51 -8.04 -9.58
N ALA A 55 1.81 -8.20 -9.80
CA ALA A 55 2.76 -8.32 -8.71
C ALA A 55 2.78 -6.94 -8.06
N TYR A 56 2.22 -6.85 -6.87
CA TYR A 56 2.49 -5.75 -5.94
C TYR A 56 3.94 -5.89 -5.45
N ALA A 57 4.86 -5.96 -6.42
CA ALA A 57 6.27 -6.17 -6.17
C ALA A 57 6.81 -5.01 -5.34
N GLY A 58 7.17 -5.31 -4.11
CA GLY A 58 7.86 -4.39 -3.22
C GLY A 58 7.04 -3.78 -2.10
N LEU A 59 5.78 -4.20 -1.87
CA LEU A 59 5.12 -3.90 -0.62
C LEU A 59 5.70 -4.81 0.46
N SER A 60 6.04 -4.22 1.59
CA SER A 60 6.53 -4.94 2.76
C SER A 60 6.12 -4.17 4.01
N GLY A 61 6.03 -4.85 5.13
CA GLY A 61 5.66 -4.23 6.40
C GLY A 61 4.40 -4.85 6.99
N THR A 62 3.81 -4.11 7.91
CA THR A 62 2.58 -4.51 8.60
C THR A 62 1.52 -3.44 8.40
N LEU A 63 0.29 -3.85 8.09
CA LEU A 63 -0.90 -3.02 8.04
C LEU A 63 -1.73 -3.31 9.30
N ASN A 64 -1.98 -2.28 10.10
CA ASN A 64 -2.78 -2.38 11.32
C ASN A 64 -4.24 -2.10 10.98
N VAL A 65 -5.05 -3.14 10.96
CA VAL A 65 -6.48 -3.05 10.65
C VAL A 65 -7.29 -3.14 11.94
N THR A 66 -8.11 -2.14 12.19
CA THR A 66 -9.01 -2.12 13.36
C THR A 66 -10.44 -2.35 12.91
N THR A 67 -11.03 -3.43 13.38
CA THR A 67 -12.33 -3.93 12.88
C THR A 67 -13.17 -4.56 14.00
N TRP A 68 -14.40 -4.91 13.66
CA TRP A 68 -15.28 -5.67 14.53
C TRP A 68 -14.82 -7.11 14.70
N PRO A 69 -15.07 -7.76 15.84
CA PRO A 69 -14.79 -9.18 16.02
C PRO A 69 -15.45 -10.03 14.93
N ASN A 70 -14.72 -10.98 14.38
CA ASN A 70 -15.21 -11.94 13.36
C ASN A 70 -15.75 -11.29 12.07
N TYR A 71 -15.37 -10.04 11.75
CA TYR A 71 -15.84 -9.35 10.56
C TYR A 71 -15.23 -9.89 9.28
N PHE A 72 -13.98 -10.28 9.34
CA PHE A 72 -13.25 -10.95 8.26
C PHE A 72 -12.72 -12.30 8.73
N SER A 73 -12.68 -13.28 7.83
CA SER A 73 -12.09 -14.59 8.14
C SER A 73 -10.55 -14.52 8.13
N GLN A 74 -9.91 -15.41 8.87
CA GLN A 74 -8.45 -15.55 8.85
C GLN A 74 -7.93 -15.82 7.43
N GLU A 75 -8.67 -16.59 6.65
CA GLU A 75 -8.33 -16.88 5.25
C GLU A 75 -8.21 -15.61 4.40
N ASN A 76 -9.06 -14.60 4.63
CA ASN A 76 -8.98 -13.31 3.92
C ASN A 76 -7.65 -12.59 4.21
N TYR A 77 -7.23 -12.57 5.46
CA TYR A 77 -5.96 -11.97 5.87
C TYR A 77 -4.76 -12.72 5.29
N ASP A 78 -4.79 -14.05 5.35
CA ASP A 78 -3.73 -14.90 4.79
C ASP A 78 -3.61 -14.74 3.28
N ASN A 79 -4.73 -14.66 2.58
CA ASN A 79 -4.76 -14.45 1.13
C ASN A 79 -4.23 -13.06 0.76
N PHE A 80 -4.58 -12.04 1.51
CA PHE A 80 -4.03 -10.69 1.31
C PHE A 80 -2.51 -10.69 1.49
N THR A 81 -2.01 -11.28 2.59
CA THR A 81 -0.57 -11.39 2.85
C THR A 81 0.15 -12.16 1.75
N LYS A 82 -0.41 -13.29 1.29
CA LYS A 82 0.16 -14.08 0.19
C LYS A 82 0.21 -13.31 -1.14
N GLN A 83 -0.77 -12.44 -1.39
CA GLN A 83 -0.84 -11.67 -2.63
C GLN A 83 0.04 -10.43 -2.64
N THR A 84 0.20 -9.78 -1.48
CA THR A 84 0.84 -8.47 -1.38
C THR A 84 2.22 -8.50 -0.74
N GLY A 85 2.50 -9.51 0.11
CA GLY A 85 3.69 -9.54 0.97
C GLY A 85 3.56 -8.69 2.24
N VAL A 86 2.39 -8.04 2.46
CA VAL A 86 2.12 -7.20 3.64
C VAL A 86 1.44 -8.04 4.71
N ASN A 87 1.97 -8.01 5.93
CA ASN A 87 1.34 -8.67 7.08
C ASN A 87 0.15 -7.85 7.58
N ILE A 88 -0.91 -8.51 8.01
CA ILE A 88 -2.05 -7.87 8.65
C ILE A 88 -1.95 -8.07 10.16
N ASN A 89 -1.98 -6.97 10.91
CA ASN A 89 -2.17 -6.96 12.35
C ASN A 89 -3.60 -6.50 12.65
N VAL A 90 -4.40 -7.38 13.25
CA VAL A 90 -5.82 -7.12 13.50
C VAL A 90 -6.03 -6.65 14.92
N ASN A 91 -6.63 -5.47 15.07
CA ASN A 91 -7.13 -4.96 16.33
C ASN A 91 -8.65 -5.04 16.32
N VAL A 92 -9.25 -5.45 17.43
CA VAL A 92 -10.71 -5.48 17.58
C VAL A 92 -11.18 -4.48 18.61
N PHE A 93 -12.39 -3.98 18.45
CA PHE A 93 -13.04 -3.07 19.39
C PHE A 93 -14.48 -3.54 19.66
N GLY A 94 -15.01 -3.15 20.82
CA GLY A 94 -16.34 -3.55 21.27
C GLY A 94 -17.45 -2.56 20.91
N SER A 95 -17.08 -1.28 20.65
CA SER A 95 -18.05 -0.22 20.28
C SER A 95 -17.40 0.90 19.47
N ASN A 96 -18.22 1.66 18.72
CA ASN A 96 -17.75 2.85 18.02
C ASN A 96 -17.23 3.94 18.97
N GLU A 97 -17.80 4.04 20.15
CA GLU A 97 -17.40 4.98 21.20
C GLU A 97 -16.00 4.66 21.73
N GLU A 98 -15.70 3.37 21.93
CA GLU A 98 -14.36 2.91 22.31
C GLU A 98 -13.35 3.27 21.23
N MET A 99 -13.66 3.02 19.95
CA MET A 99 -12.80 3.36 18.82
C MET A 99 -12.57 4.87 18.76
N LEU A 100 -13.63 5.68 18.87
CA LEU A 100 -13.53 7.14 18.83
C LEU A 100 -12.66 7.66 19.99
N ALA A 101 -12.87 7.17 21.22
CA ALA A 101 -12.08 7.58 22.36
C ALA A 101 -10.59 7.28 22.19
N LYS A 102 -10.24 6.12 21.63
CA LYS A 102 -8.85 5.75 21.35
C LYS A 102 -8.23 6.64 20.27
N LEU A 103 -8.98 6.95 19.20
CA LEU A 103 -8.51 7.87 18.15
C LEU A 103 -8.27 9.28 18.70
N GLN A 104 -9.17 9.81 19.52
CA GLN A 104 -9.04 11.12 20.14
C GLN A 104 -7.88 11.21 21.14
N ALA A 105 -7.54 10.10 21.79
CA ALA A 105 -6.36 10.02 22.65
C ALA A 105 -5.03 10.07 21.86
N GLY A 106 -5.08 9.93 20.54
CA GLY A 106 -3.94 9.96 19.65
C GLY A 106 -3.10 8.68 19.67
N SER A 107 -2.24 8.54 18.66
CA SER A 107 -1.19 7.51 18.62
C SER A 107 -1.67 6.06 18.79
N THR A 108 -2.68 5.66 18.05
CA THR A 108 -3.19 4.28 18.05
C THR A 108 -2.31 3.33 17.25
N GLY A 109 -1.54 3.84 16.29
CA GLY A 109 -0.81 3.03 15.33
C GLY A 109 -1.74 2.28 14.34
N TRP A 110 -2.98 2.73 14.18
CA TRP A 110 -3.95 2.13 13.26
C TRP A 110 -3.85 2.76 11.88
N ASP A 111 -3.84 1.91 10.84
CA ASP A 111 -3.74 2.35 9.45
C ASP A 111 -5.11 2.32 8.76
N VAL A 112 -5.94 1.35 9.09
CA VAL A 112 -7.28 1.16 8.52
C VAL A 112 -8.30 0.94 9.63
N LEU A 113 -9.44 1.62 9.52
CA LEU A 113 -10.57 1.51 10.45
C LEU A 113 -11.81 1.00 9.71
N VAL A 114 -12.57 0.15 10.37
CA VAL A 114 -13.86 -0.37 9.86
C VAL A 114 -14.98 0.02 10.84
N PRO A 115 -15.34 1.30 10.94
CA PRO A 115 -16.41 1.76 11.82
C PRO A 115 -17.79 1.53 11.20
N THR A 116 -18.84 1.72 12.00
CA THR A 116 -20.19 1.82 11.46
C THR A 116 -20.38 3.16 10.74
N ASN A 117 -21.12 3.16 9.63
CA ASN A 117 -21.24 4.30 8.72
C ASN A 117 -21.73 5.62 9.39
N TYR A 118 -22.58 5.54 10.41
CA TYR A 118 -23.10 6.73 11.10
C TYR A 118 -22.02 7.54 11.82
N THR A 119 -20.85 6.93 12.12
CA THR A 119 -19.75 7.60 12.83
C THR A 119 -18.81 8.35 11.87
N ILE A 120 -18.88 8.10 10.57
CA ILE A 120 -17.95 8.68 9.57
C ILE A 120 -17.99 10.20 9.59
N SER A 121 -19.18 10.81 9.70
CA SER A 121 -19.30 12.27 9.77
C SER A 121 -18.60 12.85 11.01
N THR A 122 -18.67 12.17 12.15
CA THR A 122 -17.96 12.56 13.37
C THR A 122 -16.44 12.48 13.18
N TYR A 123 -15.94 11.39 12.62
CA TYR A 123 -14.50 11.22 12.36
C TYR A 123 -13.97 12.26 11.39
N LYS A 124 -14.72 12.57 10.33
CA LYS A 124 -14.38 13.62 9.37
C LYS A 124 -14.34 15.00 10.03
N ASN A 125 -15.33 15.33 10.84
CA ASN A 125 -15.42 16.63 11.53
C ASN A 125 -14.31 16.84 12.57
N LEU A 126 -13.73 15.75 13.05
CA LEU A 126 -12.63 15.76 14.02
C LEU A 126 -11.25 15.55 13.36
N ASP A 127 -11.19 15.56 12.02
CA ASP A 127 -9.96 15.34 11.24
C ASP A 127 -9.22 14.04 11.61
N LEU A 128 -9.98 12.98 11.95
CA LEU A 128 -9.43 11.68 12.35
C LEU A 128 -9.26 10.70 11.19
N ILE A 129 -9.81 11.03 10.02
CA ILE A 129 -9.73 10.23 8.79
C ILE A 129 -9.45 11.11 7.60
N GLU A 130 -8.77 10.54 6.60
CA GLU A 130 -8.43 11.22 5.34
C GLU A 130 -9.31 10.74 4.18
N PRO A 131 -9.62 11.62 3.21
CA PRO A 131 -10.27 11.24 1.97
C PRO A 131 -9.38 10.27 1.17
N LEU A 132 -9.98 9.22 0.61
CA LEU A 132 -9.27 8.31 -0.29
C LEU A 132 -9.10 8.95 -1.68
N ASP A 133 -7.89 8.88 -2.25
CA ASP A 133 -7.70 9.19 -3.67
C ASP A 133 -8.20 8.03 -4.52
N LEU A 134 -9.41 8.16 -5.06
CA LEU A 134 -10.07 7.12 -5.86
C LEU A 134 -9.28 6.74 -7.12
N LYS A 135 -8.36 7.56 -7.58
CA LYS A 135 -7.47 7.22 -8.71
C LYS A 135 -6.53 6.06 -8.38
N LEU A 136 -6.27 5.82 -7.10
CA LEU A 136 -5.45 4.71 -6.62
C LEU A 136 -6.24 3.39 -6.55
N PHE A 137 -7.56 3.44 -6.75
CA PHE A 137 -8.47 2.28 -6.67
C PHE A 137 -9.16 2.02 -8.02
N PRO A 138 -8.44 1.53 -9.05
CA PRO A 138 -8.99 1.37 -10.40
C PRO A 138 -10.13 0.33 -10.48
N SER A 139 -10.29 -0.49 -9.44
CA SER A 139 -11.38 -1.47 -9.34
C SER A 139 -12.60 -0.96 -8.59
N TYR A 140 -12.53 0.29 -8.08
CA TYR A 140 -13.67 0.89 -7.38
C TYR A 140 -14.72 1.37 -8.38
N ASP A 141 -15.93 0.84 -8.26
CA ASP A 141 -17.10 1.30 -9.01
C ASP A 141 -18.07 1.98 -8.02
N PRO A 142 -18.26 3.31 -8.11
CA PRO A 142 -19.19 4.02 -7.22
C PRO A 142 -20.66 3.70 -7.49
N ALA A 143 -20.97 3.02 -8.60
CA ALA A 143 -22.33 2.63 -9.00
C ALA A 143 -22.66 1.15 -8.69
N ALA A 144 -21.71 0.39 -8.13
CA ALA A 144 -21.90 -1.02 -7.80
C ALA A 144 -22.63 -1.23 -6.47
#